data_bd42ab2ee643fa35cde97b9ff23a06e1
#
_entry.id   bd42ab2ee643fa35cde97b9ff23a06e1
#
_cell.length_a   1.000
_cell.length_b   1.000
_cell.length_c   1.000
_cell.angle_alpha   90.00
_cell.angle_beta   90.00
_cell.angle_gamma   90.00
#
_symmetry.space_group_name_H-M   'P 1'
#
loop_
_entity.id
_entity.type
_entity.pdbx_description
1 polymer ?
#
loop_
_entity_poly.entity_id
_entity_poly.type
_entity_poly.pdbx_seq_one_letter_code
_entity_poly.pdbx_strand_id
1 'polypeptide(L)'
;MKSNYNSELEVNLYFIKSDFKDILIRLCKKALEEKDHYLINLKDEKDLAELDKYLWTKDKNNFIPHQTFDDNLSEIDKLVLFYGPYEKLKKFDDFKKIIVSPNVKISKFKAFEKFMIFSNKVLTGDYLKELKSKFLKSKIKYKIFYEYNSLKWKLVN
;
A
#
# COMPACT_ATOMS: atom_id res chain seq x y z
N MET A 1 -25.69 -11.05 -19.40
CA MET A 1 -25.13 -9.70 -19.54
C MET A 1 -24.06 -9.47 -18.52
N LYS A 2 -22.84 -9.42 -18.97
CA LYS A 2 -21.75 -9.04 -18.07
C LYS A 2 -21.85 -7.55 -17.83
N SER A 3 -22.22 -7.15 -16.63
CA SER A 3 -22.06 -5.78 -16.21
C SER A 3 -20.56 -5.49 -16.23
N ASN A 4 -20.13 -4.71 -17.20
CA ASN A 4 -18.80 -4.14 -17.23
C ASN A 4 -18.72 -3.07 -16.13
N TYR A 5 -18.79 -3.51 -14.88
CA TYR A 5 -18.24 -2.71 -13.82
C TYR A 5 -16.72 -2.84 -13.93
N ASN A 6 -16.15 -2.06 -14.84
CA ASN A 6 -14.79 -1.64 -14.67
C ASN A 6 -14.79 -0.83 -13.39
N SER A 7 -14.56 -1.51 -12.27
CA SER A 7 -14.17 -0.80 -11.06
C SER A 7 -12.97 0.04 -11.47
N GLU A 8 -13.15 1.35 -11.54
CA GLU A 8 -12.08 2.25 -11.92
C GLU A 8 -10.94 2.05 -10.92
N LEU A 9 -9.76 1.73 -11.45
CA LEU A 9 -8.55 1.64 -10.65
C LEU A 9 -8.32 2.97 -9.94
N GLU A 10 -8.27 2.93 -8.62
CA GLU A 10 -7.97 4.09 -7.78
C GLU A 10 -6.50 4.08 -7.40
N VAL A 11 -5.77 5.14 -7.76
CA VAL A 11 -4.37 5.30 -7.38
C VAL A 11 -4.21 6.59 -6.58
N ASN A 12 -3.71 6.45 -5.36
CA ASN A 12 -3.41 7.59 -4.50
C ASN A 12 -1.91 7.59 -4.18
N LEU A 13 -1.27 8.73 -4.43
CA LEU A 13 0.13 8.96 -4.10
C LEU A 13 0.22 9.79 -2.84
N TYR A 14 0.99 9.33 -1.86
CA TYR A 14 1.18 10.01 -0.58
C TYR A 14 2.64 10.38 -0.39
N PHE A 15 2.93 11.68 -0.38
CA PHE A 15 4.27 12.18 -0.08
C PHE A 15 4.37 12.47 1.41
N ILE A 16 5.19 11.67 2.11
CA ILE A 16 5.23 11.62 3.57
C ILE A 16 6.45 12.34 4.14
N LYS A 17 6.28 12.90 5.34
CA LYS A 17 7.35 13.45 6.18
C LYS A 17 7.56 12.59 7.43
N SER A 18 6.48 12.03 7.97
CA SER A 18 6.52 11.11 9.10
C SER A 18 7.14 9.77 8.71
N ASP A 19 7.53 8.99 9.70
CA ASP A 19 8.01 7.64 9.47
C ASP A 19 6.87 6.78 8.92
N PHE A 20 7.13 6.06 7.84
CA PHE A 20 6.14 5.20 7.20
C PHE A 20 5.53 4.18 8.17
N LYS A 21 6.32 3.64 9.10
CA LYS A 21 5.84 2.67 10.09
C LYS A 21 4.70 3.23 10.95
N ASP A 22 4.80 4.48 11.34
CA ASP A 22 3.76 5.14 12.15
C ASP A 22 2.48 5.40 11.35
N ILE A 23 2.62 5.77 10.09
CA ILE A 23 1.50 5.91 9.16
C ILE A 23 0.84 4.56 8.94
N LEU A 24 1.63 3.52 8.72
CA LEU A 24 1.13 2.19 8.45
C LEU A 24 0.32 1.62 9.61
N ILE A 25 0.75 1.83 10.85
CA ILE A 25 -0.04 1.40 12.02
C ILE A 25 -1.46 1.95 11.96
N ARG A 26 -1.62 3.22 11.65
CA ARG A 26 -2.94 3.85 11.55
C ARG A 26 -3.77 3.28 10.41
N LEU A 27 -3.14 3.04 9.27
CA LEU A 27 -3.80 2.42 8.12
C LEU A 27 -4.24 0.99 8.43
N CYS A 28 -3.41 0.22 9.10
CA CYS A 28 -3.75 -1.14 9.52
C CYS A 28 -4.93 -1.17 10.49
N LYS A 29 -4.94 -0.30 11.48
CA LYS A 29 -6.06 -0.18 12.43
C LYS A 29 -7.36 0.16 11.70
N LYS A 30 -7.31 1.11 10.79
CA LYS A 30 -8.46 1.50 9.98
C LYS A 30 -8.95 0.34 9.09
N ALA A 31 -8.04 -0.36 8.44
CA ALA A 31 -8.38 -1.50 7.60
C ALA A 31 -9.09 -2.62 8.39
N LEU A 32 -8.61 -2.89 9.60
CA LEU A 32 -9.23 -3.89 10.48
C LEU A 32 -10.63 -3.46 10.94
N GLU A 33 -10.83 -2.19 11.25
CA GLU A 33 -12.15 -1.64 11.59
C GLU A 33 -13.13 -1.73 10.43
N GLU A 34 -12.67 -1.46 9.22
CA GLU A 34 -13.46 -1.52 7.99
C GLU A 34 -13.64 -2.94 7.46
N LYS A 35 -12.96 -3.92 8.06
CA LYS A 35 -12.94 -5.32 7.62
C LYS A 35 -12.43 -5.50 6.19
N ASP A 36 -11.51 -4.64 5.77
CA ASP A 36 -10.87 -4.71 4.47
C ASP A 36 -9.63 -5.59 4.47
N HIS A 37 -9.32 -6.15 3.30
CA HIS A 37 -8.13 -6.97 3.06
C HIS A 37 -7.09 -6.15 2.29
N TYR A 38 -5.90 -6.00 2.86
CA TYR A 38 -4.81 -5.25 2.24
C TYR A 38 -3.55 -6.10 2.14
N LEU A 39 -2.92 -6.04 0.98
CA LEU A 39 -1.53 -6.44 0.83
C LEU A 39 -0.65 -5.24 1.13
N ILE A 40 0.46 -5.48 1.82
CA ILE A 40 1.44 -4.45 2.15
C ILE A 40 2.75 -4.84 1.48
N ASN A 41 3.13 -4.09 0.45
CA ASN A 41 4.30 -4.36 -0.37
C ASN A 41 5.52 -3.62 0.18
N LEU A 42 6.50 -4.38 0.61
CA LEU A 42 7.75 -3.88 1.17
C LEU A 42 8.88 -4.04 0.16
N LYS A 43 9.95 -3.29 0.37
CA LYS A 43 11.09 -3.25 -0.56
C LYS A 43 11.84 -4.57 -0.65
N ASP A 44 12.12 -5.18 0.50
CA ASP A 44 12.91 -6.39 0.59
C ASP A 44 12.59 -7.20 1.87
N GLU A 45 13.27 -8.33 2.01
CA GLU A 45 13.10 -9.23 3.14
C GLU A 45 13.41 -8.56 4.48
N LYS A 46 14.45 -7.72 4.51
CA LYS A 46 14.86 -7.01 5.73
C LYS A 46 13.78 -6.04 6.19
N ASP A 47 13.23 -5.25 5.29
CA ASP A 47 12.15 -4.31 5.59
C ASP A 47 10.90 -5.06 6.07
N LEU A 48 10.59 -6.20 5.46
CA LEU A 48 9.47 -7.03 5.90
C LEU A 48 9.68 -7.52 7.33
N ALA A 49 10.85 -8.06 7.65
CA ALA A 49 11.15 -8.57 8.99
C ALA A 49 11.10 -7.46 10.06
N GLU A 50 11.63 -6.28 9.75
CA GLU A 50 11.60 -5.14 10.65
C GLU A 50 10.17 -4.66 10.90
N LEU A 51 9.36 -4.57 9.86
CA LEU A 51 7.97 -4.15 9.98
C LEU A 51 7.11 -5.19 10.70
N ASP A 52 7.30 -6.46 10.41
CA ASP A 52 6.61 -7.56 11.09
C ASP A 52 6.84 -7.46 12.59
N LYS A 53 8.09 -7.35 13.02
CA LYS A 53 8.45 -7.18 14.42
C LYS A 53 7.83 -5.90 15.02
N TYR A 54 7.86 -4.81 14.29
CA TYR A 54 7.32 -3.52 14.74
C TYR A 54 5.81 -3.60 14.99
N LEU A 55 5.06 -4.21 14.10
CA LEU A 55 3.61 -4.39 14.25
C LEU A 55 3.25 -5.30 15.42
N TRP A 56 4.10 -6.28 15.75
CA TRP A 56 3.91 -7.16 16.90
C TRP A 56 4.20 -6.48 18.24
N THR A 57 5.13 -5.52 18.28
CA THR A 57 5.73 -5.05 19.55
C THR A 57 5.44 -3.59 19.89
N LYS A 58 4.98 -2.79 18.93
CA LYS A 58 4.83 -1.32 19.13
C LYS A 58 3.80 -0.98 20.18
N ASP A 59 2.69 -1.66 20.21
CA ASP A 59 1.60 -1.37 21.14
C ASP A 59 1.15 -2.66 21.83
N LYS A 60 1.48 -2.78 23.11
CA LYS A 60 1.13 -3.96 23.92
C LYS A 60 -0.37 -4.10 24.13
N ASN A 61 -1.13 -2.98 24.03
CA ASN A 61 -2.56 -2.95 24.29
C ASN A 61 -3.39 -3.05 23.02
N ASN A 62 -2.81 -2.77 21.86
CA ASN A 62 -3.49 -2.76 20.56
C ASN A 62 -2.75 -3.66 19.57
N PHE A 63 -2.93 -4.95 19.74
CA PHE A 63 -2.39 -5.93 18.81
C PHE A 63 -2.96 -5.74 17.41
N ILE A 64 -2.08 -5.70 16.40
CA ILE A 64 -2.46 -5.63 14.99
C ILE A 64 -2.26 -7.01 14.36
N PRO A 65 -3.35 -7.78 14.16
CA PRO A 65 -3.24 -9.07 13.49
C PRO A 65 -2.76 -8.91 12.06
N HIS A 66 -1.68 -9.59 11.72
CA HIS A 66 -1.13 -9.58 10.37
C HIS A 66 -0.36 -10.88 10.12
N GLN A 67 -0.16 -11.19 8.86
CA GLN A 67 0.60 -12.35 8.43
C GLN A 67 1.64 -11.93 7.39
N THR A 68 2.66 -12.75 7.21
CA THR A 68 3.57 -12.61 6.08
C THR A 68 3.18 -13.60 4.98
N PHE A 69 3.59 -13.33 3.75
CA PHE A 69 3.18 -14.12 2.60
C PHE A 69 3.72 -15.56 2.61
N ASP A 70 4.71 -15.86 3.47
CA ASP A 70 5.27 -17.20 3.66
C ASP A 70 4.47 -18.03 4.67
N ASP A 71 3.56 -17.41 5.41
CA ASP A 71 2.74 -18.11 6.40
C ASP A 71 1.64 -18.92 5.72
N ASN A 72 1.11 -19.90 6.44
CA ASN A 72 -0.12 -20.59 6.01
C ASN A 72 -1.31 -19.66 6.22
N LEU A 73 -1.77 -19.04 5.13
CA LEU A 73 -2.84 -18.06 5.18
C LEU A 73 -4.21 -18.72 5.20
N SER A 74 -5.12 -18.16 5.98
CA SER A 74 -6.53 -18.50 5.97
C SER A 74 -7.36 -17.38 5.38
N GLU A 75 -8.64 -17.64 5.07
CA GLU A 75 -9.55 -16.65 4.51
C GLU A 75 -9.82 -15.46 5.42
N ILE A 76 -9.51 -15.59 6.72
CA ILE A 76 -9.72 -14.52 7.70
C ILE A 76 -8.54 -13.55 7.80
N ASP A 77 -7.41 -13.86 7.17
CA ASP A 77 -6.24 -12.99 7.19
C ASP A 77 -6.48 -11.75 6.34
N LYS A 78 -6.46 -10.58 6.98
CA LYS A 78 -6.84 -9.30 6.36
C LYS A 78 -5.66 -8.43 5.97
N LEU A 79 -4.54 -8.59 6.66
CA LEU A 79 -3.32 -7.82 6.43
C LEU A 79 -2.18 -8.79 6.17
N VAL A 80 -1.61 -8.73 4.98
CA VAL A 80 -0.52 -9.62 4.58
C VAL A 80 0.66 -8.82 4.07
N LEU A 81 1.81 -9.01 4.68
CA LEU A 81 3.08 -8.40 4.29
C LEU A 81 3.77 -9.26 3.24
N PHE A 82 4.30 -8.63 2.19
CA PHE A 82 5.10 -9.33 1.19
C PHE A 82 6.17 -8.43 0.61
N TYR A 83 7.13 -9.05 -0.08
CA TYR A 83 8.11 -8.37 -0.91
C TYR A 83 8.34 -9.15 -2.19
N GLY A 84 8.89 -8.50 -3.21
CA GLY A 84 9.15 -9.14 -4.49
C GLY A 84 8.02 -8.99 -5.50
N PRO A 85 8.06 -9.75 -6.60
CA PRO A 85 7.12 -9.59 -7.71
C PRO A 85 5.71 -10.13 -7.39
N TYR A 86 4.69 -9.51 -7.96
CA TYR A 86 3.29 -9.88 -7.77
C TYR A 86 2.96 -11.29 -8.25
N GLU A 87 3.74 -11.84 -9.17
CA GLU A 87 3.53 -13.18 -9.73
C GLU A 87 3.58 -14.26 -8.65
N LYS A 88 4.27 -14.00 -7.54
CA LYS A 88 4.31 -14.90 -6.38
C LYS A 88 3.01 -14.91 -5.58
N LEU A 89 2.08 -14.00 -5.87
CA LEU A 89 0.88 -13.76 -5.07
C LEU A 89 -0.39 -14.41 -5.66
N LYS A 90 -0.28 -15.49 -6.42
CA LYS A 90 -1.45 -16.14 -7.04
C LYS A 90 -2.54 -16.56 -6.07
N LYS A 91 -2.18 -16.88 -4.82
CA LYS A 91 -3.14 -17.25 -3.77
C LYS A 91 -3.80 -16.07 -3.06
N PHE A 92 -3.57 -14.85 -3.54
CA PHE A 92 -4.11 -13.63 -2.94
C PHE A 92 -5.11 -12.92 -3.86
N ASP A 93 -5.83 -13.67 -4.69
CA ASP A 93 -6.79 -13.11 -5.65
C ASP A 93 -7.93 -12.32 -4.98
N ASP A 94 -8.22 -12.62 -3.72
CA ASP A 94 -9.24 -11.90 -2.95
C ASP A 94 -8.78 -10.53 -2.45
N PHE A 95 -7.47 -10.25 -2.50
CA PHE A 95 -6.92 -8.96 -2.09
C PHE A 95 -7.02 -7.98 -3.25
N LYS A 96 -7.85 -6.96 -3.11
CA LYS A 96 -8.08 -5.93 -4.14
C LYS A 96 -7.34 -4.63 -3.88
N LYS A 97 -6.81 -4.46 -2.67
CA LYS A 97 -6.17 -3.23 -2.21
C LYS A 97 -4.73 -3.49 -1.79
N ILE A 98 -3.84 -2.58 -2.16
CA ILE A 98 -2.42 -2.72 -1.85
C ILE A 98 -1.84 -1.41 -1.33
N ILE A 99 -1.09 -1.51 -0.25
CA ILE A 99 -0.28 -0.43 0.31
C ILE A 99 1.15 -0.65 -0.14
N VAL A 100 1.74 0.34 -0.79
CA VAL A 100 3.10 0.26 -1.33
C VAL A 100 4.02 1.15 -0.50
N SER A 101 5.01 0.55 0.14
CA SER A 101 5.96 1.26 0.99
C SER A 101 6.93 2.12 0.16
N PRO A 102 7.60 3.11 0.77
CA PRO A 102 8.61 3.90 0.07
C PRO A 102 9.71 3.03 -0.56
N ASN A 103 10.19 3.47 -1.72
CA ASN A 103 11.28 2.83 -2.48
C ASN A 103 10.93 1.49 -3.16
N VAL A 104 9.66 1.12 -3.20
CA VAL A 104 9.19 -0.02 -4.01
C VAL A 104 8.90 0.45 -5.43
N LYS A 105 9.42 -0.26 -6.41
CA LYS A 105 9.12 -0.01 -7.82
C LYS A 105 7.89 -0.77 -8.25
N ILE A 106 6.94 -0.07 -8.86
CA ILE A 106 5.70 -0.66 -9.34
C ILE A 106 5.77 -0.71 -10.87
N SER A 107 5.61 -1.90 -11.42
CA SER A 107 5.63 -2.10 -12.87
C SER A 107 4.24 -2.35 -13.46
N LYS A 108 3.30 -2.84 -12.67
CA LYS A 108 1.96 -3.20 -13.13
C LYS A 108 0.89 -2.72 -12.15
N PHE A 109 -0.14 -2.06 -12.66
CA PHE A 109 -1.24 -1.53 -11.85
C PHE A 109 -2.55 -2.33 -12.01
N LYS A 110 -2.62 -3.25 -12.94
CA LYS A 110 -3.89 -3.89 -13.34
C LYS A 110 -4.42 -4.97 -12.38
N ALA A 111 -3.60 -5.44 -11.45
CA ALA A 111 -3.98 -6.57 -10.59
C ALA A 111 -4.87 -6.18 -9.41
N PHE A 112 -4.98 -4.89 -9.10
CA PHE A 112 -5.67 -4.40 -7.91
C PHE A 112 -6.66 -3.29 -8.26
N GLU A 113 -7.63 -3.08 -7.37
CA GLU A 113 -8.62 -2.00 -7.50
C GLU A 113 -8.13 -0.69 -6.89
N LYS A 114 -7.27 -0.77 -5.87
CA LYS A 114 -6.76 0.41 -5.18
C LYS A 114 -5.29 0.26 -4.83
N PHE A 115 -4.51 1.27 -5.24
CA PHE A 115 -3.11 1.44 -4.84
C PHE A 115 -2.97 2.64 -3.92
N MET A 116 -2.33 2.44 -2.78
CA MET A 116 -1.89 3.50 -1.89
C MET A 116 -0.36 3.51 -1.89
N ILE A 117 0.22 4.45 -2.63
CA ILE A 117 1.67 4.50 -2.87
C ILE A 117 2.29 5.59 -2.02
N PHE A 118 3.22 5.21 -1.15
CA PHE A 118 3.90 6.13 -0.24
C PHE A 118 5.30 6.45 -0.73
N SER A 119 5.69 7.72 -0.62
CA SER A 119 7.00 8.20 -1.00
C SER A 119 7.53 9.20 0.01
N ASN A 120 8.80 9.04 0.39
CA ASN A 120 9.53 10.01 1.20
C ASN A 120 10.35 10.98 0.34
N LYS A 121 10.17 10.97 -0.97
CA LYS A 121 10.86 11.84 -1.91
C LYS A 121 10.16 13.20 -2.01
N VAL A 122 10.87 14.21 -2.52
CA VAL A 122 10.29 15.54 -2.70
C VAL A 122 9.27 15.56 -3.84
N LEU A 123 8.22 16.33 -3.63
CA LEU A 123 7.10 16.44 -4.56
C LEU A 123 7.51 16.99 -5.94
N THR A 124 8.55 17.80 -6.00
CA THR A 124 9.05 18.45 -7.22
C THR A 124 10.13 17.64 -7.94
N GLY A 125 10.45 16.43 -7.46
CA GLY A 125 11.53 15.62 -8.01
C GLY A 125 11.14 14.78 -9.24
N ASP A 126 12.14 14.12 -9.81
CA ASP A 126 11.97 13.28 -11.01
C ASP A 126 11.05 12.07 -10.78
N TYR A 127 10.98 11.60 -9.54
CA TYR A 127 10.12 10.48 -9.16
C TYR A 127 8.66 10.72 -9.56
N LEU A 128 8.12 11.89 -9.22
CA LEU A 128 6.74 12.22 -9.56
C LEU A 128 6.54 12.34 -11.06
N LYS A 129 7.51 12.94 -11.76
CA LYS A 129 7.46 13.06 -13.23
C LYS A 129 7.41 11.69 -13.90
N GLU A 130 8.21 10.74 -13.45
CA GLU A 130 8.22 9.38 -13.97
C GLU A 130 6.89 8.67 -13.75
N LEU A 131 6.31 8.80 -12.54
CA LEU A 131 5.00 8.22 -12.23
C LEU A 131 3.89 8.84 -13.08
N LYS A 132 3.86 10.15 -13.21
CA LYS A 132 2.88 10.83 -14.05
C LYS A 132 2.94 10.37 -15.50
N SER A 133 4.15 10.17 -16.03
CA SER A 133 4.35 9.65 -17.39
C SER A 133 3.77 8.24 -17.54
N LYS A 134 4.02 7.36 -16.57
CA LYS A 134 3.47 6.00 -16.58
C LYS A 134 1.94 6.00 -16.52
N PHE A 135 1.35 6.84 -15.67
CA PHE A 135 -0.10 6.94 -15.53
C PHE A 135 -0.74 7.47 -16.82
N LEU A 136 -0.13 8.45 -17.46
CA LEU A 136 -0.62 8.98 -18.71
C LEU A 136 -0.65 7.91 -19.82
N LYS A 137 0.44 7.15 -19.96
CA LYS A 137 0.54 6.06 -20.95
C LYS A 137 -0.53 4.99 -20.74
N SER A 138 -0.83 4.67 -19.49
CA SER A 138 -1.77 3.61 -19.11
C SER A 138 -3.19 4.13 -18.88
N LYS A 139 -3.44 5.41 -19.10
CA LYS A 139 -4.74 6.08 -18.87
C LYS A 139 -5.28 5.88 -17.45
N ILE A 140 -4.38 5.95 -16.47
CA ILE A 140 -4.71 5.78 -15.05
C ILE A 140 -4.98 7.15 -14.42
N LYS A 141 -6.12 7.27 -13.76
CA LYS A 141 -6.44 8.45 -12.95
C LYS A 141 -5.78 8.31 -11.58
N TYR A 142 -5.27 9.41 -11.04
CA TYR A 142 -4.59 9.39 -9.76
C TYR A 142 -4.85 10.67 -8.98
N LYS A 143 -4.66 10.58 -7.65
CA LYS A 143 -4.67 11.72 -6.74
C LYS A 143 -3.34 11.80 -6.02
N ILE A 144 -2.90 13.02 -5.71
CA ILE A 144 -1.65 13.27 -4.99
C ILE A 144 -1.99 13.94 -3.67
N PHE A 145 -1.48 13.37 -2.59
CA PHE A 145 -1.58 13.94 -1.26
C PHE A 145 -0.18 14.21 -0.71
N TYR A 146 -0.02 15.28 0.04
CA TYR A 146 1.20 15.47 0.78
C TYR A 146 0.91 15.74 2.25
N GLU A 147 1.81 15.29 3.10
CA GLU A 147 1.77 15.51 4.52
C GLU A 147 2.35 16.88 4.83
N TYR A 148 1.52 17.85 5.23
CA TYR A 148 1.99 19.21 5.53
C TYR A 148 2.30 19.41 7.01
N ASN A 149 1.69 18.60 7.87
CA ASN A 149 1.95 18.56 9.30
C ASN A 149 1.78 17.11 9.74
N SER A 150 2.28 16.75 10.92
CA SER A 150 2.26 15.37 11.38
C SER A 150 0.89 14.71 11.17
N LEU A 151 0.85 13.74 10.27
CA LEU A 151 -0.33 12.93 9.93
C LEU A 151 -1.53 13.73 9.40
N LYS A 152 -1.30 14.94 8.92
CA LYS A 152 -2.30 15.77 8.25
C LYS A 152 -1.97 15.89 6.77
N TRP A 153 -2.94 15.65 5.94
CA TRP A 153 -2.80 15.52 4.49
C TRP A 153 -3.50 16.63 3.73
N LYS A 154 -2.90 17.01 2.63
CA LYS A 154 -3.46 17.99 1.70
C LYS A 154 -3.47 17.42 0.30
N LEU A 155 -4.60 17.52 -0.38
CA LEU A 155 -4.73 17.12 -1.78
C LEU A 155 -4.01 18.12 -2.68
N VAL A 156 -3.20 17.62 -3.59
CA VAL A 156 -2.48 18.39 -4.60
C VAL A 156 -2.98 17.96 -5.98
N ASN A 157 -3.36 18.88 -6.77
CA ASN A 157 -3.77 18.59 -8.15
C ASN A 157 -2.64 18.83 -9.14
#